data_ac117ef0f596bbb5e094ba48ca674733
#
_entry.id   ac117ef0f596bbb5e094ba48ca674733
#
_cell.length_a   1.000
_cell.length_b   1.000
_cell.length_c   1.000
_cell.angle_alpha   90.00
_cell.angle_beta   90.00
_cell.angle_gamma   90.00
#
_symmetry.space_group_name_H-M   'P 1'
#
loop_
_entity.id
_entity.type
_entity.pdbx_description
1 polymer ?
#
loop_
_entity_poly.entity_id
_entity_poly.type
_entity_poly.pdbx_seq_one_letter_code
_entity_poly.pdbx_strand_id
1 'polypeptide(L)'
;MSYPVSTSIHFRFDREYKVSLNDQIARIIRGGFTCLDFNFLDWNADLRSPFVGPDWERWIDGAGELAAKMGAKFNQAHAPVYNGLRFPGCTQEDIHEFQLRAIRSCAKLGIPWMVYHAIYTDDPNWMKINHDTFEPLLEEARKCGVGMAFENTWVSLQHVPLWQTEALIELADSYNDPYVGICWDTGHCNMYGGKPELRKYTDQYKEITKLGKRLKALHIDDNNGCIDDHIAPFDGIINWDDVMRALRDIGYEHSFTFEAHNAARRVPESLADERIAYMKRLGDTLVAWDNGFNG
;
A
#
# COMPACT_ATOMS: atom_id res chain seq x y z
N MET A 1 -13.83 5.83 16.50
CA MET A 1 -12.42 5.38 16.51
C MET A 1 -11.62 6.36 15.68
N SER A 2 -10.39 6.71 16.06
CA SER A 2 -9.55 7.63 15.29
C SER A 2 -8.40 6.82 14.70
N TYR A 3 -8.41 6.63 13.40
CA TYR A 3 -7.28 6.05 12.68
C TYR A 3 -6.26 7.15 12.35
N PRO A 4 -4.93 6.90 12.44
CA PRO A 4 -3.95 7.80 11.85
C PRO A 4 -4.17 7.89 10.34
N VAL A 5 -4.30 9.10 9.82
CA VAL A 5 -4.38 9.31 8.36
C VAL A 5 -2.98 9.41 7.79
N SER A 6 -2.67 8.52 6.87
CA SER A 6 -1.37 8.37 6.22
C SER A 6 -1.49 8.51 4.71
N THR A 7 -0.38 8.69 4.02
CA THR A 7 -0.32 8.64 2.56
C THR A 7 1.03 8.14 2.08
N SER A 8 1.01 7.45 0.95
CA SER A 8 2.22 7.09 0.23
C SER A 8 3.00 8.33 -0.21
N ILE A 9 4.34 8.26 -0.13
CA ILE A 9 5.23 9.39 -0.42
C ILE A 9 5.57 9.57 -1.90
N HIS A 10 4.90 8.90 -2.80
CA HIS A 10 5.18 9.02 -4.24
C HIS A 10 4.30 10.03 -5.00
N PHE A 11 3.70 10.99 -4.33
CA PHE A 11 3.08 12.14 -5.00
C PHE A 11 4.12 12.88 -5.85
N ARG A 12 3.91 12.95 -7.16
CA ARG A 12 4.85 13.57 -8.11
C ARG A 12 6.21 12.88 -8.18
N PHE A 13 6.30 11.59 -7.89
CA PHE A 13 7.48 10.80 -8.17
C PHE A 13 7.79 10.85 -9.67
N ASP A 14 9.03 11.19 -10.02
CA ASP A 14 9.56 10.99 -11.36
C ASP A 14 10.62 9.89 -11.33
N ARG A 15 10.54 8.95 -12.27
CA ARG A 15 11.47 7.82 -12.37
C ARG A 15 12.92 8.23 -12.71
N GLU A 16 13.17 9.52 -12.92
CA GLU A 16 14.51 10.06 -13.13
C GLU A 16 15.16 10.50 -11.81
N TYR A 17 14.47 10.32 -10.67
CA TYR A 17 14.93 10.71 -9.31
C TYR A 17 15.32 12.19 -9.20
N LYS A 18 14.72 13.05 -10.01
CA LYS A 18 14.94 14.52 -9.96
C LYS A 18 14.32 15.14 -8.72
N VAL A 19 13.24 14.56 -8.24
CA VAL A 19 12.62 14.98 -6.98
C VAL A 19 13.17 14.07 -5.88
N SER A 20 13.93 14.62 -4.97
CA SER A 20 14.53 13.84 -3.88
C SER A 20 13.45 13.28 -2.95
N LEU A 21 13.74 12.14 -2.27
CA LEU A 21 12.90 11.59 -1.24
C LEU A 21 12.59 12.64 -0.14
N ASN A 22 13.60 13.42 0.24
CA ASN A 22 13.46 14.46 1.25
C ASN A 22 12.46 15.56 0.84
N ASP A 23 12.47 15.97 -0.44
CA ASP A 23 11.53 16.96 -0.95
C ASP A 23 10.10 16.42 -0.97
N GLN A 24 9.92 15.13 -1.30
CA GLN A 24 8.61 14.48 -1.28
C GLN A 24 8.08 14.37 0.16
N ILE A 25 8.90 13.91 1.11
CA ILE A 25 8.56 13.84 2.54
C ILE A 25 8.14 15.23 3.04
N ALA A 26 8.98 16.24 2.82
CA ALA A 26 8.72 17.59 3.26
C ALA A 26 7.43 18.17 2.66
N ARG A 27 7.16 17.88 1.39
CA ARG A 27 5.95 18.33 0.68
C ARG A 27 4.68 17.75 1.31
N ILE A 28 4.68 16.44 1.58
CA ILE A 28 3.53 15.74 2.17
C ILE A 28 3.27 16.23 3.59
N ILE A 29 4.34 16.42 4.38
CA ILE A 29 4.20 16.94 5.76
C ILE A 29 3.66 18.37 5.74
N ARG A 30 4.08 19.25 4.83
CA ARG A 30 3.48 20.58 4.65
C ARG A 30 2.00 20.51 4.27
N GLY A 31 1.56 19.45 3.58
CA GLY A 31 0.16 19.15 3.31
C GLY A 31 -0.65 18.73 4.55
N GLY A 32 -0.01 18.55 5.70
CA GLY A 32 -0.65 18.24 6.99
C GLY A 32 -0.58 16.77 7.41
N PHE A 33 0.05 15.91 6.63
CA PHE A 33 0.24 14.51 7.03
C PHE A 33 1.36 14.39 8.07
N THR A 34 1.10 13.61 9.12
CA THR A 34 2.08 13.27 10.17
C THR A 34 2.39 11.78 10.22
N CYS A 35 1.72 10.99 9.38
CA CYS A 35 1.99 9.58 9.14
C CYS A 35 2.26 9.36 7.64
N LEU A 36 3.27 8.57 7.33
CA LEU A 36 3.77 8.37 5.97
C LEU A 36 3.88 6.87 5.65
N ASP A 37 3.53 6.53 4.43
CA ASP A 37 3.76 5.21 3.85
C ASP A 37 4.99 5.26 2.93
N PHE A 38 5.97 4.38 3.18
CA PHE A 38 7.21 4.33 2.39
C PHE A 38 7.07 3.38 1.21
N ASN A 39 6.97 3.90 0.00
CA ASN A 39 6.85 3.08 -1.19
C ASN A 39 8.23 2.68 -1.75
N PHE A 40 8.75 1.49 -1.36
CA PHE A 40 10.01 0.96 -1.89
C PHE A 40 9.90 0.53 -3.35
N LEU A 41 8.69 0.26 -3.86
CA LEU A 41 8.45 -0.09 -5.25
C LEU A 41 9.02 0.96 -6.22
N ASP A 42 8.91 2.23 -5.88
CA ASP A 42 9.40 3.31 -6.71
C ASP A 42 10.94 3.39 -6.73
N TRP A 43 11.61 2.93 -5.68
CA TRP A 43 13.05 3.12 -5.47
C TRP A 43 13.92 1.93 -5.86
N ASN A 44 13.36 0.82 -6.30
CA ASN A 44 14.11 -0.33 -6.80
C ASN A 44 14.20 -0.42 -8.32
N ALA A 45 13.82 0.65 -9.04
CA ALA A 45 13.56 0.60 -10.47
C ALA A 45 14.81 0.75 -11.35
N ASP A 46 15.92 1.30 -10.85
CA ASP A 46 17.19 1.39 -11.59
C ASP A 46 18.41 1.64 -10.68
N LEU A 47 19.60 1.47 -11.26
CA LEU A 47 20.89 1.62 -10.57
C LEU A 47 21.19 3.03 -10.05
N ARG A 48 20.45 4.05 -10.49
CA ARG A 48 20.61 5.44 -10.00
C ARG A 48 19.88 5.66 -8.68
N SER A 49 18.99 4.73 -8.29
CA SER A 49 18.29 4.84 -7.02
C SER A 49 19.25 4.71 -5.84
N PRO A 50 19.22 5.62 -4.88
CA PRO A 50 19.99 5.47 -3.65
C PRO A 50 19.67 4.17 -2.89
N PHE A 51 18.45 3.65 -3.00
CA PHE A 51 18.03 2.39 -2.36
C PHE A 51 18.78 1.16 -2.92
N VAL A 52 19.12 1.19 -4.22
CA VAL A 52 19.87 0.12 -4.90
C VAL A 52 21.38 0.22 -4.56
N GLY A 53 21.86 1.41 -4.30
CA GLY A 53 23.27 1.70 -4.05
C GLY A 53 23.82 1.13 -2.73
N PRO A 54 25.15 1.23 -2.49
CA PRO A 54 25.80 0.72 -1.28
C PRO A 54 25.45 1.53 -0.02
N ASP A 55 25.10 2.81 -0.16
CA ASP A 55 24.82 3.71 0.97
C ASP A 55 23.32 3.78 1.34
N TRP A 56 22.52 2.76 0.95
CA TRP A 56 21.08 2.74 1.14
C TRP A 56 20.66 2.94 2.61
N GLU A 57 21.40 2.39 3.57
CA GLU A 57 21.09 2.55 4.99
C GLU A 57 21.15 4.01 5.42
N ARG A 58 22.22 4.73 5.03
CA ARG A 58 22.37 6.15 5.35
C ARG A 58 21.26 6.98 4.72
N TRP A 59 20.83 6.61 3.52
CA TRP A 59 19.73 7.28 2.84
C TRP A 59 18.40 7.08 3.58
N ILE A 60 18.14 5.87 4.08
CA ILE A 60 16.96 5.56 4.91
C ILE A 60 17.03 6.30 6.27
N ASP A 61 18.17 6.30 6.93
CA ASP A 61 18.36 7.01 8.20
C ASP A 61 18.06 8.52 8.02
N GLY A 62 18.54 9.13 6.94
CA GLY A 62 18.23 10.52 6.60
C GLY A 62 16.76 10.81 6.36
N ALA A 63 16.02 9.88 5.76
CA ALA A 63 14.57 10.00 5.60
C ALA A 63 13.84 9.95 6.96
N GLY A 64 14.24 9.05 7.84
CA GLY A 64 13.70 8.94 9.20
C GLY A 64 13.97 10.19 10.04
N GLU A 65 15.20 10.69 10.01
CA GLU A 65 15.62 11.92 10.72
C GLU A 65 14.82 13.14 10.25
N LEU A 66 14.64 13.28 8.92
CA LEU A 66 13.85 14.38 8.35
C LEU A 66 12.39 14.31 8.80
N ALA A 67 11.76 13.15 8.69
CA ALA A 67 10.38 12.96 9.11
C ALA A 67 10.20 13.31 10.59
N ALA A 68 11.06 12.78 11.45
CA ALA A 68 11.05 13.06 12.90
C ALA A 68 11.26 14.55 13.21
N LYS A 69 12.23 15.21 12.55
CA LYS A 69 12.49 16.65 12.68
C LYS A 69 11.28 17.50 12.29
N MET A 70 10.49 17.04 11.33
CA MET A 70 9.27 17.72 10.87
C MET A 70 8.00 17.30 11.62
N GLY A 71 8.11 16.47 12.68
CA GLY A 71 6.98 16.02 13.50
C GLY A 71 6.14 14.91 12.87
N ALA A 72 6.70 14.14 11.95
CA ALA A 72 6.05 13.01 11.30
C ALA A 72 6.79 11.68 11.57
N LYS A 73 6.13 10.57 11.25
CA LYS A 73 6.70 9.21 11.34
C LYS A 73 6.24 8.36 10.16
N PHE A 74 7.01 7.34 9.85
CA PHE A 74 6.54 6.27 8.97
C PHE A 74 5.70 5.28 9.77
N ASN A 75 4.67 4.70 9.14
CA ASN A 75 3.74 3.79 9.80
C ASN A 75 3.29 2.61 8.93
N GLN A 76 3.56 2.65 7.65
CA GLN A 76 3.33 1.61 6.66
C GLN A 76 4.42 1.69 5.59
N ALA A 77 4.61 0.62 4.85
CA ALA A 77 5.44 0.62 3.65
C ALA A 77 4.86 -0.31 2.58
N HIS A 78 5.24 -0.07 1.31
CA HIS A 78 5.01 -0.98 0.19
C HIS A 78 6.34 -1.61 -0.23
N ALA A 79 6.38 -2.94 -0.29
CA ALA A 79 7.56 -3.69 -0.69
C ALA A 79 7.94 -3.47 -2.16
N PRO A 80 9.21 -3.68 -2.55
CA PRO A 80 9.56 -3.90 -3.94
C PRO A 80 8.74 -5.05 -4.53
N VAL A 81 8.29 -4.93 -5.79
CA VAL A 81 7.57 -6.04 -6.44
C VAL A 81 8.52 -7.17 -6.78
N TYR A 82 8.12 -8.40 -6.47
CA TYR A 82 8.93 -9.60 -6.74
C TYR A 82 8.97 -10.00 -8.21
N ASN A 83 7.94 -9.65 -8.97
CA ASN A 83 7.80 -10.04 -10.37
C ASN A 83 8.59 -9.13 -11.32
N GLY A 84 9.49 -9.74 -12.10
CA GLY A 84 10.22 -9.12 -13.19
C GLY A 84 11.50 -8.39 -12.78
N LEU A 85 12.48 -8.42 -13.66
CA LEU A 85 13.74 -7.69 -13.51
C LEU A 85 13.50 -6.19 -13.73
N ARG A 86 14.02 -5.36 -12.85
CA ARG A 86 13.72 -3.91 -12.80
C ARG A 86 14.57 -3.07 -13.72
N PHE A 87 15.80 -3.52 -14.02
CA PHE A 87 16.74 -2.83 -14.90
C PHE A 87 17.68 -3.83 -15.58
N PRO A 88 18.35 -3.46 -16.69
CA PRO A 88 19.31 -4.34 -17.34
C PRO A 88 20.42 -4.78 -16.38
N GLY A 89 20.62 -6.10 -16.27
CA GLY A 89 21.59 -6.71 -15.37
C GLY A 89 21.11 -6.98 -13.95
N CYS A 90 19.87 -6.61 -13.60
CA CYS A 90 19.24 -7.00 -12.34
C CYS A 90 18.98 -8.51 -12.31
N THR A 91 19.38 -9.19 -11.28
CA THR A 91 19.18 -10.63 -11.06
C THR A 91 18.05 -10.91 -10.07
N GLN A 92 17.66 -12.18 -9.92
CA GLN A 92 16.69 -12.57 -8.89
C GLN A 92 17.28 -12.41 -7.47
N GLU A 93 18.58 -12.60 -7.33
CA GLU A 93 19.32 -12.39 -6.09
C GLU A 93 19.28 -10.91 -5.70
N ASP A 94 19.42 -9.98 -6.66
CA ASP A 94 19.28 -8.54 -6.40
C ASP A 94 17.86 -8.20 -5.92
N ILE A 95 16.83 -8.77 -6.56
CA ILE A 95 15.44 -8.55 -6.15
C ILE A 95 15.22 -9.05 -4.73
N HIS A 96 15.73 -10.24 -4.39
CA HIS A 96 15.64 -10.78 -3.04
C HIS A 96 16.36 -9.87 -2.03
N GLU A 97 17.58 -9.40 -2.34
CA GLU A 97 18.30 -8.45 -1.50
C GLU A 97 17.52 -7.14 -1.30
N PHE A 98 16.85 -6.61 -2.33
CA PHE A 98 16.02 -5.41 -2.18
C PHE A 98 14.82 -5.64 -1.25
N GLN A 99 14.23 -6.82 -1.26
CA GLN A 99 13.20 -7.20 -0.28
C GLN A 99 13.76 -7.19 1.15
N LEU A 100 14.94 -7.78 1.36
CA LEU A 100 15.58 -7.79 2.68
C LEU A 100 15.95 -6.38 3.13
N ARG A 101 16.47 -5.52 2.24
CA ARG A 101 16.71 -4.11 2.53
C ARG A 101 15.45 -3.37 2.94
N ALA A 102 14.33 -3.63 2.26
CA ALA A 102 13.05 -3.01 2.58
C ALA A 102 12.57 -3.41 3.99
N ILE A 103 12.66 -4.71 4.35
CA ILE A 103 12.35 -5.20 5.70
C ILE A 103 13.21 -4.51 6.77
N ARG A 104 14.53 -4.47 6.56
CA ARG A 104 15.48 -3.82 7.48
C ARG A 104 15.24 -2.32 7.57
N SER A 105 14.87 -1.68 6.47
CA SER A 105 14.49 -0.26 6.43
C SER A 105 13.22 -0.01 7.23
N CYS A 106 12.22 -0.88 7.14
CA CYS A 106 11.01 -0.79 7.96
C CYS A 106 11.35 -0.85 9.45
N ALA A 107 12.24 -1.76 9.88
CA ALA A 107 12.70 -1.84 11.27
C ALA A 107 13.38 -0.53 11.72
N LYS A 108 14.28 0.04 10.90
CA LYS A 108 14.94 1.33 11.17
C LYS A 108 13.96 2.49 11.30
N LEU A 109 12.93 2.52 10.48
CA LEU A 109 11.92 3.58 10.44
C LEU A 109 10.77 3.37 11.44
N GLY A 110 10.75 2.24 12.17
CA GLY A 110 9.69 1.88 13.11
C GLY A 110 8.36 1.54 12.42
N ILE A 111 8.40 1.05 11.18
CA ILE A 111 7.22 0.65 10.40
C ILE A 111 6.78 -0.75 10.83
N PRO A 112 5.53 -0.91 11.34
CA PRO A 112 5.07 -2.20 11.85
C PRO A 112 4.60 -3.17 10.75
N TRP A 113 4.13 -2.67 9.61
CA TRP A 113 3.57 -3.48 8.51
C TRP A 113 4.07 -3.01 7.16
N MET A 114 4.53 -3.97 6.34
CA MET A 114 4.89 -3.74 4.94
C MET A 114 3.94 -4.52 4.03
N VAL A 115 3.41 -3.85 3.01
CA VAL A 115 2.48 -4.42 2.03
C VAL A 115 3.26 -5.16 0.96
N TYR A 116 2.75 -6.32 0.55
CA TYR A 116 3.32 -7.19 -0.47
C TYR A 116 2.28 -7.59 -1.50
N HIS A 117 2.63 -7.47 -2.77
CA HIS A 117 1.92 -8.21 -3.80
C HIS A 117 2.28 -9.70 -3.70
N ALA A 118 1.30 -10.55 -3.57
CA ALA A 118 1.50 -12.00 -3.71
C ALA A 118 1.96 -12.35 -5.14
N ILE A 119 2.46 -13.56 -5.35
CA ILE A 119 2.74 -14.05 -6.71
C ILE A 119 1.43 -14.42 -7.39
N TYR A 120 0.99 -13.56 -8.31
CA TYR A 120 -0.23 -13.76 -9.08
C TYR A 120 0.06 -14.72 -10.25
N THR A 121 -0.42 -15.95 -10.14
CA THR A 121 -0.21 -16.99 -11.14
C THR A 121 -1.46 -17.87 -11.27
N ASP A 122 -1.69 -18.44 -12.46
CA ASP A 122 -2.72 -19.43 -12.74
C ASP A 122 -2.21 -20.88 -12.53
N ASP A 123 -0.98 -21.05 -12.08
CA ASP A 123 -0.42 -22.35 -11.72
C ASP A 123 -1.22 -22.98 -10.57
N PRO A 124 -1.65 -24.24 -10.66
CA PRO A 124 -2.37 -24.93 -9.59
C PRO A 124 -1.56 -25.05 -8.28
N ASN A 125 -0.24 -24.88 -8.33
CA ASN A 125 0.62 -24.83 -7.15
C ASN A 125 0.83 -23.41 -6.60
N TRP A 126 -0.04 -22.45 -6.93
CA TRP A 126 0.08 -21.03 -6.56
C TRP A 126 0.36 -20.82 -5.07
N MET A 127 -0.26 -21.62 -4.19
CA MET A 127 -0.01 -21.56 -2.75
C MET A 127 1.45 -21.89 -2.41
N LYS A 128 1.96 -23.00 -2.94
CA LYS A 128 3.37 -23.40 -2.74
C LYS A 128 4.35 -22.37 -3.31
N ILE A 129 4.05 -21.81 -4.47
CA ILE A 129 4.88 -20.77 -5.10
C ILE A 129 4.98 -19.54 -4.19
N ASN A 130 3.87 -19.12 -3.58
CA ASN A 130 3.87 -18.02 -2.63
C ASN A 130 4.66 -18.36 -1.35
N HIS A 131 4.48 -19.54 -0.78
CA HIS A 131 5.27 -20.01 0.37
C HIS A 131 6.77 -20.04 0.07
N ASP A 132 7.18 -20.71 -1.02
CA ASP A 132 8.59 -20.78 -1.42
C ASP A 132 9.22 -19.38 -1.59
N THR A 133 8.43 -18.41 -2.04
CA THR A 133 8.89 -17.03 -2.27
C THR A 133 8.99 -16.22 -0.97
N PHE A 134 7.98 -16.31 -0.11
CA PHE A 134 7.84 -15.38 1.02
C PHE A 134 8.29 -15.93 2.36
N GLU A 135 8.39 -17.26 2.56
CA GLU A 135 8.91 -17.84 3.80
C GLU A 135 10.32 -17.32 4.18
N PRO A 136 11.30 -17.25 3.24
CA PRO A 136 12.62 -16.68 3.58
C PRO A 136 12.57 -15.21 4.00
N LEU A 137 11.64 -14.43 3.43
CA LEU A 137 11.44 -13.04 3.80
C LEU A 137 10.74 -12.91 5.15
N LEU A 138 9.78 -13.79 5.44
CA LEU A 138 9.06 -13.83 6.71
C LEU A 138 10.00 -14.13 7.89
N GLU A 139 11.02 -14.97 7.68
CA GLU A 139 12.05 -15.20 8.70
C GLU A 139 12.82 -13.91 9.07
N GLU A 140 13.18 -13.10 8.06
CA GLU A 140 13.84 -11.81 8.32
C GLU A 140 12.86 -10.80 8.93
N ALA A 141 11.61 -10.77 8.45
CA ALA A 141 10.56 -9.90 8.95
C ALA A 141 10.30 -10.13 10.45
N ARG A 142 10.23 -11.39 10.90
CA ARG A 142 10.12 -11.76 12.33
C ARG A 142 11.29 -11.22 13.16
N LYS A 143 12.54 -11.37 12.66
CA LYS A 143 13.74 -10.85 13.35
C LYS A 143 13.69 -9.33 13.48
N CYS A 144 13.16 -8.68 12.48
CA CYS A 144 13.03 -7.22 12.41
C CYS A 144 11.76 -6.69 13.12
N GLY A 145 10.84 -7.54 13.56
CA GLY A 145 9.58 -7.12 14.16
C GLY A 145 8.62 -6.44 13.16
N VAL A 146 8.72 -6.78 11.86
CA VAL A 146 7.94 -6.19 10.77
C VAL A 146 6.93 -7.22 10.23
N GLY A 147 5.66 -6.88 10.17
CA GLY A 147 4.63 -7.73 9.58
C GLY A 147 4.58 -7.61 8.06
N MET A 148 4.13 -8.68 7.41
CA MET A 148 3.91 -8.80 5.97
C MET A 148 2.41 -8.82 5.71
N ALA A 149 1.89 -7.83 4.98
CA ALA A 149 0.47 -7.72 4.63
C ALA A 149 0.27 -7.99 3.13
N PHE A 150 -0.32 -9.14 2.78
CA PHE A 150 -0.61 -9.47 1.38
C PHE A 150 -1.80 -8.65 0.88
N GLU A 151 -1.62 -8.03 -0.27
CA GLU A 151 -2.61 -7.15 -0.87
C GLU A 151 -3.54 -7.90 -1.82
N ASN A 152 -4.83 -7.50 -1.84
CA ASN A 152 -5.79 -8.01 -2.81
C ASN A 152 -5.44 -7.54 -4.21
N THR A 153 -5.72 -8.39 -5.20
CA THR A 153 -5.60 -8.03 -6.61
C THR A 153 -6.95 -7.67 -7.22
N TRP A 154 -6.93 -7.25 -8.48
CA TRP A 154 -8.10 -6.81 -9.22
C TRP A 154 -9.12 -7.93 -9.45
N VAL A 155 -10.38 -7.66 -9.19
CA VAL A 155 -11.51 -8.57 -9.44
C VAL A 155 -11.57 -9.02 -10.90
N SER A 156 -11.07 -8.21 -11.83
CA SER A 156 -11.04 -8.56 -13.26
C SER A 156 -10.02 -9.64 -13.65
N LEU A 157 -9.06 -9.97 -12.75
CA LEU A 157 -8.03 -10.98 -12.97
C LEU A 157 -8.50 -12.42 -12.66
N GLN A 158 -9.64 -12.82 -13.20
CA GLN A 158 -10.28 -14.12 -12.92
C GLN A 158 -9.46 -15.37 -13.32
N HIS A 159 -8.34 -15.19 -13.99
CA HIS A 159 -7.44 -16.29 -14.35
C HIS A 159 -6.45 -16.69 -13.24
N VAL A 160 -6.36 -15.89 -12.15
CA VAL A 160 -5.52 -16.21 -10.99
C VAL A 160 -6.40 -16.45 -9.75
N PRO A 161 -6.11 -17.43 -8.88
CA PRO A 161 -6.93 -17.72 -7.69
C PRO A 161 -7.11 -16.51 -6.79
N LEU A 162 -6.06 -15.70 -6.62
CA LEU A 162 -6.00 -14.53 -5.73
C LEU A 162 -6.89 -13.34 -6.13
N TRP A 163 -7.68 -13.45 -7.20
CA TRP A 163 -8.72 -12.45 -7.48
C TRP A 163 -9.88 -12.49 -6.46
N GLN A 164 -10.02 -13.60 -5.72
CA GLN A 164 -11.06 -13.79 -4.69
C GLN A 164 -10.51 -13.47 -3.31
N THR A 165 -11.30 -12.76 -2.52
CA THR A 165 -10.96 -12.45 -1.12
C THR A 165 -10.71 -13.72 -0.30
N GLU A 166 -11.48 -14.79 -0.55
CA GLU A 166 -11.34 -16.08 0.12
C GLU A 166 -9.95 -16.71 -0.11
N ALA A 167 -9.43 -16.63 -1.33
CA ALA A 167 -8.10 -17.16 -1.63
C ALA A 167 -6.98 -16.34 -0.97
N LEU A 168 -7.15 -15.02 -0.89
CA LEU A 168 -6.23 -14.15 -0.15
C LEU A 168 -6.24 -14.47 1.36
N ILE A 169 -7.42 -14.73 1.93
CA ILE A 169 -7.56 -15.18 3.31
C ILE A 169 -6.88 -16.54 3.51
N GLU A 170 -7.11 -17.49 2.60
CA GLU A 170 -6.48 -18.82 2.63
C GLU A 170 -4.96 -18.70 2.61
N LEU A 171 -4.41 -17.85 1.73
CA LEU A 171 -2.97 -17.59 1.67
C LEU A 171 -2.44 -17.04 2.99
N ALA A 172 -3.06 -16.00 3.54
CA ALA A 172 -2.61 -15.39 4.79
C ALA A 172 -2.70 -16.37 5.98
N ASP A 173 -3.80 -17.11 6.08
CA ASP A 173 -4.01 -18.08 7.16
C ASP A 173 -3.07 -19.28 7.06
N SER A 174 -2.64 -19.67 5.86
CA SER A 174 -1.76 -20.82 5.63
C SER A 174 -0.38 -20.67 6.28
N TYR A 175 0.09 -19.44 6.49
CA TYR A 175 1.35 -19.17 7.21
C TYR A 175 1.21 -19.42 8.72
N ASN A 176 0.00 -19.33 9.27
CA ASN A 176 -0.28 -19.47 10.71
C ASN A 176 0.71 -18.66 11.58
N ASP A 177 0.93 -17.40 11.23
CA ASP A 177 1.94 -16.53 11.80
C ASP A 177 1.37 -15.14 12.15
N PRO A 178 1.64 -14.60 13.35
CA PRO A 178 1.16 -13.28 13.75
C PRO A 178 1.78 -12.12 12.96
N TYR A 179 2.91 -12.36 12.26
CA TYR A 179 3.53 -11.40 11.35
C TYR A 179 2.98 -11.45 9.92
N VAL A 180 1.94 -12.26 9.67
CA VAL A 180 1.25 -12.29 8.37
C VAL A 180 -0.14 -11.71 8.52
N GLY A 181 -0.51 -10.84 7.58
CA GLY A 181 -1.82 -10.20 7.53
C GLY A 181 -2.21 -9.86 6.10
N ILE A 182 -3.23 -9.04 5.97
CA ILE A 182 -3.79 -8.61 4.70
C ILE A 182 -3.76 -7.08 4.61
N CYS A 183 -3.40 -6.56 3.44
CA CYS A 183 -3.66 -5.21 3.02
C CYS A 183 -4.92 -5.22 2.14
N TRP A 184 -5.83 -4.27 2.36
CA TRP A 184 -6.97 -4.08 1.49
C TRP A 184 -6.81 -2.80 0.68
N ASP A 185 -6.72 -2.99 -0.63
CA ASP A 185 -6.77 -1.92 -1.61
C ASP A 185 -8.21 -1.77 -2.11
N THR A 186 -8.78 -0.57 -1.89
CA THR A 186 -10.18 -0.27 -2.22
C THR A 186 -10.39 -0.15 -3.73
N GLY A 187 -9.39 0.38 -4.44
CA GLY A 187 -9.42 0.49 -5.89
C GLY A 187 -9.34 -0.86 -6.57
N HIS A 188 -8.43 -1.74 -6.13
CA HIS A 188 -8.32 -3.10 -6.65
C HIS A 188 -9.63 -3.88 -6.50
N CYS A 189 -10.28 -3.80 -5.35
CA CYS A 189 -11.59 -4.42 -5.14
C CYS A 189 -12.65 -3.87 -6.12
N ASN A 190 -12.59 -2.57 -6.45
CA ASN A 190 -13.55 -1.95 -7.36
C ASN A 190 -13.31 -2.26 -8.84
N MET A 191 -12.17 -2.85 -9.19
CA MET A 191 -11.72 -3.12 -10.56
C MET A 191 -12.41 -4.34 -11.18
N TYR A 192 -13.66 -4.19 -11.64
CA TYR A 192 -14.39 -5.24 -12.37
C TYR A 192 -14.12 -5.26 -13.90
N GLY A 193 -13.26 -4.34 -14.39
CA GLY A 193 -12.84 -4.31 -15.79
C GLY A 193 -13.97 -4.04 -16.78
N GLY A 194 -15.00 -3.31 -16.38
CA GLY A 194 -16.17 -3.03 -17.19
C GLY A 194 -17.09 -4.24 -17.46
N LYS A 195 -16.91 -5.35 -16.72
CA LYS A 195 -17.73 -6.57 -16.83
C LYS A 195 -18.85 -6.55 -15.77
N PRO A 196 -20.12 -6.23 -16.14
CA PRO A 196 -21.19 -6.03 -15.14
C PRO A 196 -21.43 -7.23 -14.23
N GLU A 197 -21.20 -8.44 -14.71
CA GLU A 197 -21.36 -9.68 -13.96
C GLU A 197 -20.36 -9.80 -12.79
N LEU A 198 -19.25 -9.05 -12.83
CA LEU A 198 -18.25 -9.02 -11.77
C LEU A 198 -18.54 -7.99 -10.67
N ARG A 199 -19.44 -7.04 -10.89
CA ARG A 199 -19.77 -6.00 -9.88
C ARG A 199 -20.24 -6.57 -8.55
N LYS A 200 -20.79 -7.78 -8.50
CA LYS A 200 -21.18 -8.45 -7.24
C LYS A 200 -20.01 -8.78 -6.32
N TYR A 201 -18.78 -8.73 -6.84
CA TYR A 201 -17.54 -8.96 -6.08
C TYR A 201 -16.84 -7.65 -5.67
N THR A 202 -17.41 -6.50 -6.01
CA THR A 202 -16.86 -5.18 -5.65
C THR A 202 -17.56 -4.54 -4.45
N ASP A 203 -18.31 -5.32 -3.69
CA ASP A 203 -19.00 -4.88 -2.47
C ASP A 203 -17.98 -4.72 -1.34
N GLN A 204 -17.54 -3.48 -1.12
CA GLN A 204 -16.52 -3.14 -0.13
C GLN A 204 -16.89 -3.61 1.28
N TYR A 205 -18.15 -3.42 1.70
CA TYR A 205 -18.58 -3.83 3.04
C TYR A 205 -18.46 -5.34 3.23
N LYS A 206 -18.98 -6.09 2.28
CA LYS A 206 -18.97 -7.55 2.32
C LYS A 206 -17.54 -8.10 2.29
N GLU A 207 -16.69 -7.58 1.42
CA GLU A 207 -15.35 -8.11 1.25
C GLU A 207 -14.42 -7.73 2.43
N ILE A 208 -14.47 -6.49 2.92
CA ILE A 208 -13.71 -6.06 4.10
C ILE A 208 -14.15 -6.82 5.36
N THR A 209 -15.45 -7.05 5.55
CA THR A 209 -15.94 -7.78 6.74
C THR A 209 -15.48 -9.23 6.81
N LYS A 210 -15.20 -9.89 5.68
CA LYS A 210 -14.60 -11.23 5.65
C LYS A 210 -13.19 -11.27 6.23
N LEU A 211 -12.43 -10.16 6.09
CA LEU A 211 -11.04 -10.10 6.51
C LEU A 211 -10.90 -10.10 8.04
N GLY A 212 -11.78 -9.38 8.72
CA GLY A 212 -11.77 -9.28 10.19
C GLY A 212 -10.40 -8.82 10.73
N LYS A 213 -9.87 -9.54 11.70
CA LYS A 213 -8.59 -9.25 12.36
C LYS A 213 -7.34 -9.45 11.49
N ARG A 214 -7.49 -10.08 10.31
CA ARG A 214 -6.41 -10.26 9.34
C ARG A 214 -6.02 -8.97 8.65
N LEU A 215 -6.94 -7.98 8.61
CA LEU A 215 -6.68 -6.68 8.00
C LEU A 215 -5.68 -5.88 8.84
N LYS A 216 -4.51 -5.59 8.28
CA LYS A 216 -3.38 -4.93 8.94
C LYS A 216 -2.93 -3.64 8.26
N ALA A 217 -3.24 -3.49 6.99
CA ALA A 217 -2.88 -2.34 6.19
C ALA A 217 -4.03 -1.97 5.24
N LEU A 218 -4.02 -0.73 4.77
CA LEU A 218 -4.98 -0.23 3.79
C LEU A 218 -4.23 0.51 2.68
N HIS A 219 -4.71 0.34 1.45
CA HIS A 219 -4.50 1.26 0.36
C HIS A 219 -5.85 1.88 0.00
N ILE A 220 -5.94 3.18 0.21
CA ILE A 220 -7.17 3.95 0.01
C ILE A 220 -7.03 4.78 -1.23
N ASP A 221 -7.76 4.41 -2.24
CA ASP A 221 -7.92 5.12 -3.50
C ASP A 221 -9.29 4.85 -4.10
N ASP A 222 -9.58 5.52 -5.21
CA ASP A 222 -10.82 5.36 -5.96
C ASP A 222 -10.52 5.18 -7.45
N ASN A 223 -11.48 4.66 -8.19
CA ASN A 223 -11.41 4.52 -9.63
C ASN A 223 -12.81 4.38 -10.25
N ASN A 224 -12.87 4.27 -11.57
CA ASN A 224 -14.12 4.11 -12.33
C ASN A 224 -14.54 2.64 -12.52
N GLY A 225 -13.87 1.68 -11.88
CA GLY A 225 -14.11 0.24 -11.98
C GLY A 225 -13.47 -0.43 -13.21
N CYS A 226 -12.81 0.31 -14.09
CA CYS A 226 -12.24 -0.21 -15.34
C CYS A 226 -10.70 -0.16 -15.36
N ILE A 227 -10.12 0.86 -14.76
CA ILE A 227 -8.66 1.08 -14.70
C ILE A 227 -8.23 1.40 -13.28
N ASP A 228 -7.02 1.02 -12.98
CA ASP A 228 -6.37 1.25 -11.69
C ASP A 228 -5.88 2.70 -11.61
N ASP A 229 -6.81 3.57 -11.20
CA ASP A 229 -6.68 5.02 -11.37
C ASP A 229 -5.94 5.72 -10.23
N HIS A 230 -5.92 5.13 -9.03
CA HIS A 230 -5.33 5.71 -7.82
C HIS A 230 -5.70 7.20 -7.64
N ILE A 231 -7.00 7.52 -7.77
CA ILE A 231 -7.55 8.87 -7.55
C ILE A 231 -8.09 9.03 -6.13
N ALA A 232 -8.45 10.26 -5.75
CA ALA A 232 -8.97 10.52 -4.43
C ALA A 232 -10.34 9.85 -4.21
N PRO A 233 -10.68 9.46 -2.98
CA PRO A 233 -12.05 9.14 -2.60
C PRO A 233 -13.05 10.17 -3.11
N PHE A 234 -14.19 9.70 -3.63
CA PHE A 234 -15.26 10.48 -4.27
C PHE A 234 -14.95 11.06 -5.67
N ASP A 235 -13.73 10.91 -6.17
CA ASP A 235 -13.43 11.22 -7.59
C ASP A 235 -13.77 10.03 -8.52
N GLY A 236 -14.08 8.84 -7.95
CA GLY A 236 -14.48 7.62 -8.63
C GLY A 236 -15.91 7.17 -8.26
N ILE A 237 -16.11 5.84 -8.15
CA ILE A 237 -17.43 5.25 -7.95
C ILE A 237 -17.55 4.36 -6.71
N ILE A 238 -16.54 4.31 -5.84
CA ILE A 238 -16.57 3.49 -4.62
C ILE A 238 -17.58 4.07 -3.63
N ASN A 239 -18.35 3.17 -2.99
CA ASN A 239 -19.23 3.56 -1.88
C ASN A 239 -18.43 3.67 -0.59
N TRP A 240 -18.07 4.89 -0.20
CA TRP A 240 -17.26 5.17 0.99
C TRP A 240 -17.98 4.91 2.30
N ASP A 241 -19.31 4.96 2.32
CA ASP A 241 -20.11 4.52 3.48
C ASP A 241 -19.86 3.06 3.81
N ASP A 242 -19.82 2.21 2.80
CA ASP A 242 -19.60 0.77 2.97
C ASP A 242 -18.18 0.49 3.47
N VAL A 243 -17.18 1.19 2.95
CA VAL A 243 -15.78 1.07 3.43
C VAL A 243 -15.69 1.45 4.90
N MET A 244 -16.16 2.64 5.27
CA MET A 244 -16.01 3.15 6.63
C MET A 244 -16.84 2.35 7.64
N ARG A 245 -18.03 1.89 7.26
CA ARG A 245 -18.86 1.00 8.08
C ARG A 245 -18.16 -0.34 8.33
N ALA A 246 -17.62 -0.95 7.27
CA ALA A 246 -16.93 -2.23 7.40
C ALA A 246 -15.71 -2.13 8.32
N LEU A 247 -14.87 -1.10 8.18
CA LEU A 247 -13.70 -0.89 9.04
C LEU A 247 -14.08 -0.73 10.51
N ARG A 248 -15.20 -0.06 10.81
CA ARG A 248 -15.74 0.04 12.18
C ARG A 248 -16.21 -1.31 12.71
N ASP A 249 -16.98 -2.03 11.89
CA ASP A 249 -17.62 -3.29 12.32
C ASP A 249 -16.61 -4.40 12.62
N ILE A 250 -15.47 -4.43 11.88
CA ILE A 250 -14.37 -5.36 12.17
C ILE A 250 -13.44 -4.89 13.30
N GLY A 251 -13.60 -3.66 13.78
CA GLY A 251 -12.72 -3.04 14.77
C GLY A 251 -11.29 -2.83 14.23
N TYR A 252 -11.14 -2.26 13.04
CA TYR A 252 -9.84 -1.93 12.47
C TYR A 252 -9.09 -0.93 13.36
N GLU A 253 -7.78 -1.11 13.58
CA GLU A 253 -6.99 -0.32 14.54
C GLU A 253 -5.71 0.29 13.94
N HIS A 254 -5.46 0.06 12.64
CA HIS A 254 -4.25 0.53 11.97
C HIS A 254 -4.51 1.85 11.20
N SER A 255 -3.63 2.19 10.27
CA SER A 255 -3.67 3.47 9.57
C SER A 255 -4.66 3.47 8.41
N PHE A 256 -5.32 4.60 8.20
CA PHE A 256 -6.07 4.91 6.98
C PHE A 256 -5.09 5.53 5.97
N THR A 257 -4.51 4.69 5.12
CA THR A 257 -3.37 5.03 4.28
C THR A 257 -3.80 5.24 2.83
N PHE A 258 -3.64 6.45 2.34
CA PHE A 258 -3.90 6.76 0.93
C PHE A 258 -2.79 6.21 0.02
N GLU A 259 -3.18 5.53 -1.05
CA GLU A 259 -2.37 5.26 -2.23
C GLU A 259 -2.90 6.00 -3.48
N ALA A 260 -3.51 7.14 -3.27
CA ALA A 260 -4.15 7.97 -4.28
C ALA A 260 -3.18 8.95 -4.96
N HIS A 261 -2.04 8.44 -5.43
CA HIS A 261 -0.95 9.26 -5.96
C HIS A 261 -1.32 10.06 -7.22
N ASN A 262 -2.27 9.60 -8.02
CA ASN A 262 -2.76 10.34 -9.17
C ASN A 262 -3.67 11.51 -8.81
N ALA A 263 -4.18 11.58 -7.58
CA ALA A 263 -4.94 12.73 -7.13
C ALA A 263 -4.19 14.06 -7.30
N ALA A 264 -2.87 14.07 -6.99
CA ALA A 264 -2.03 15.25 -7.17
C ALA A 264 -1.39 15.33 -8.58
N ARG A 265 -1.19 14.18 -9.26
CA ARG A 265 -0.60 14.15 -10.60
C ARG A 265 -1.53 14.68 -11.71
N ARG A 266 -2.84 14.59 -11.49
CA ARG A 266 -3.87 15.03 -12.46
C ARG A 266 -4.21 16.51 -12.40
N VAL A 267 -3.58 17.27 -11.52
CA VAL A 267 -3.72 18.72 -11.46
C VAL A 267 -2.43 19.42 -11.88
N PRO A 268 -2.47 20.69 -12.33
CA PRO A 268 -1.27 21.47 -12.57
C PRO A 268 -0.35 21.50 -11.34
N GLU A 269 0.97 21.54 -11.55
CA GLU A 269 1.96 21.56 -10.45
C GLU A 269 1.69 22.66 -9.42
N SER A 270 1.21 23.82 -9.88
CA SER A 270 0.83 24.93 -9.01
C SER A 270 -0.31 24.64 -8.02
N LEU A 271 -1.09 23.60 -8.26
CA LEU A 271 -2.23 23.16 -7.42
C LEU A 271 -1.95 21.86 -6.65
N ALA A 272 -0.79 21.23 -6.88
CA ALA A 272 -0.51 19.93 -6.30
C ALA A 272 -0.45 19.96 -4.76
N ASP A 273 0.13 21.00 -4.16
CA ASP A 273 0.22 21.15 -2.71
C ASP A 273 -1.17 21.35 -2.07
N GLU A 274 -2.04 22.10 -2.72
CA GLU A 274 -3.43 22.28 -2.29
C GLU A 274 -4.21 20.95 -2.38
N ARG A 275 -3.95 20.16 -3.40
CA ARG A 275 -4.57 18.84 -3.58
C ARG A 275 -4.09 17.84 -2.50
N ILE A 276 -2.81 17.87 -2.14
CA ILE A 276 -2.27 17.07 -1.02
C ILE A 276 -2.95 17.47 0.31
N ALA A 277 -3.04 18.78 0.58
CA ALA A 277 -3.73 19.27 1.77
C ALA A 277 -5.24 18.95 1.78
N TYR A 278 -5.89 18.95 0.61
CA TYR A 278 -7.27 18.48 0.46
C TYR A 278 -7.39 17.00 0.81
N MET A 279 -6.48 16.14 0.32
CA MET A 279 -6.46 14.72 0.64
C MET A 279 -6.36 14.47 2.15
N LYS A 280 -5.51 15.24 2.85
CA LYS A 280 -5.40 15.13 4.31
C LYS A 280 -6.73 15.44 4.99
N ARG A 281 -7.37 16.58 4.63
CA ARG A 281 -8.69 16.94 5.18
C ARG A 281 -9.76 15.90 4.86
N LEU A 282 -9.74 15.36 3.64
CA LEU A 282 -10.65 14.30 3.23
C LEU A 282 -10.50 13.05 4.09
N GLY A 283 -9.26 12.60 4.33
CA GLY A 283 -8.99 11.48 5.22
C GLY A 283 -9.46 11.73 6.65
N ASP A 284 -9.18 12.91 7.21
CA ASP A 284 -9.66 13.29 8.55
C ASP A 284 -11.19 13.28 8.63
N THR A 285 -11.87 13.72 7.57
CA THR A 285 -13.33 13.69 7.49
C THR A 285 -13.85 12.27 7.45
N LEU A 286 -13.26 11.39 6.63
CA LEU A 286 -13.66 9.99 6.53
C LEU A 286 -13.47 9.25 7.85
N VAL A 287 -12.32 9.40 8.53
CA VAL A 287 -12.07 8.70 9.81
C VAL A 287 -12.89 9.26 10.98
N ALA A 288 -13.29 10.52 10.91
CA ALA A 288 -14.16 11.13 11.91
C ALA A 288 -15.65 10.79 11.71
N TRP A 289 -15.98 10.13 10.66
CA TRP A 289 -17.34 9.91 10.22
C TRP A 289 -18.06 8.78 10.99
N ASP A 290 -19.06 9.11 11.79
CA ASP A 290 -19.73 8.16 12.69
C ASP A 290 -21.01 7.52 12.13
N ASN A 291 -21.76 8.16 11.23
CA ASN A 291 -23.15 7.79 10.95
C ASN A 291 -23.60 7.87 9.47
N GLY A 292 -22.71 7.82 8.53
CA GLY A 292 -23.04 7.91 7.10
C GLY A 292 -23.09 9.37 6.59
N PHE A 293 -22.93 9.55 5.26
CA PHE A 293 -23.10 10.83 4.60
C PHE A 293 -24.60 11.11 4.49
N ASN A 294 -25.17 11.74 5.48
CA ASN A 294 -26.45 12.41 5.28
C ASN A 294 -26.18 13.66 4.47
N GLY A 295 -26.14 13.51 3.13
CA GLY A 295 -26.20 14.62 2.22
C GLY A 295 -27.55 15.29 2.23
#